data_7d0f9619effce49e7cb0706df6af9920
#
_entry.id   7d0f9619effce49e7cb0706df6af9920
#
_cell.length_a   1.000
_cell.length_b   1.000
_cell.length_c   1.000
_cell.angle_alpha   90.00
_cell.angle_beta   90.00
_cell.angle_gamma   90.00
#
_symmetry.space_group_name_H-M   'P 1'
#
loop_
_entity.id
_entity.type
_entity.pdbx_description
1 polymer ?
#
loop_
_entity_poly.entity_id
_entity_poly.type
_entity_poly.pdbx_seq_one_letter_code
_entity_poly.pdbx_strand_id
1 'polypeptide(L)'
;RGAVRKEAGFMKDPHCGYCAGGETLAAFGIPICELSVSTLILFQEQSHPGRCILAYKDHISELVDLTDAERNAFFTDVARAARAIHAVFHPDKVNYGAYGDTGRHLHFHLVPKYQGGYEWGDVFGMNPGRTFLSQEEYTRMIEQIKLHL
;
A
#
# COMPACT_ATOMS: atom_id res chain seq x y z
N ARG A 1 17.94 10.14 8.71
CA ARG A 1 18.39 9.67 10.01
C ARG A 1 17.27 9.89 11.02
N GLY A 2 16.97 8.84 11.73
CA GLY A 2 15.89 8.52 12.62
C GLY A 2 15.05 9.67 13.17
N ALA A 3 13.76 9.61 12.89
CA ALA A 3 12.78 10.34 13.63
C ALA A 3 12.85 9.91 15.11
N VAL A 4 13.09 10.85 16.01
CA VAL A 4 13.12 10.57 17.46
C VAL A 4 11.69 10.23 17.89
N ARG A 5 11.49 9.02 18.43
CA ARG A 5 10.19 8.63 18.99
C ARG A 5 9.88 9.51 20.22
N LYS A 6 8.75 10.18 20.18
CA LYS A 6 8.19 10.81 21.39
C LYS A 6 7.30 9.79 22.10
N GLU A 7 7.40 9.73 23.41
CA GLU A 7 6.78 8.73 24.27
C GLU A 7 5.23 8.68 24.28
N ALA A 8 4.55 9.54 23.56
CA ALA A 8 3.08 9.57 23.51
C ALA A 8 2.58 10.15 22.19
N GLY A 9 2.55 9.34 21.16
CA GLY A 9 1.93 9.72 19.91
C GLY A 9 2.70 9.27 18.68
N PHE A 10 1.98 9.00 17.61
CA PHE A 10 2.57 8.63 16.34
C PHE A 10 3.22 9.84 15.70
N MET A 11 4.46 9.65 15.18
CA MET A 11 5.11 10.70 14.43
C MET A 11 4.43 10.92 13.10
N LYS A 12 4.14 12.17 12.79
CA LYS A 12 3.57 12.59 11.51
C LYS A 12 4.47 13.65 10.89
N ASP A 13 4.62 13.59 9.58
CA ASP A 13 5.28 14.62 8.78
C ASP A 13 4.23 15.29 7.90
N PRO A 14 3.96 16.59 8.07
CA PRO A 14 2.93 17.29 7.30
C PRO A 14 3.25 17.37 5.79
N HIS A 15 4.51 17.16 5.40
CA HIS A 15 4.92 17.15 4.00
C HIS A 15 4.87 15.77 3.34
N CYS A 16 4.59 14.72 4.13
CA CYS A 16 4.44 13.35 3.64
C CYS A 16 3.01 13.10 3.17
N GLY A 17 2.83 12.59 1.94
CA GLY A 17 1.51 12.29 1.41
C GLY A 17 0.72 11.27 2.23
N TYR A 18 1.40 10.29 2.80
CA TYR A 18 0.76 9.29 3.67
C TYR A 18 0.34 9.86 5.02
N CYS A 19 1.14 10.75 5.60
CA CYS A 19 0.82 11.39 6.87
C CYS A 19 -0.24 12.47 6.73
N ALA A 20 -0.11 13.30 5.70
CA ALA A 20 -1.01 14.41 5.44
C ALA A 20 -2.38 13.94 4.92
N GLY A 21 -2.42 12.85 4.16
CA GLY A 21 -3.63 12.41 3.49
C GLY A 21 -4.16 13.45 2.50
N GLY A 22 -5.48 13.57 2.40
CA GLY A 22 -6.13 14.60 1.59
C GLY A 22 -5.69 14.61 0.12
N GLU A 23 -5.52 15.79 -0.45
CA GLU A 23 -5.16 15.96 -1.87
C GLU A 23 -3.81 15.37 -2.25
N THR A 24 -2.85 15.37 -1.33
CA THR A 24 -1.51 14.82 -1.57
C THR A 24 -1.58 13.31 -1.78
N LEU A 25 -2.35 12.61 -0.93
CA LEU A 25 -2.60 11.18 -1.10
C LEU A 25 -3.47 10.92 -2.33
N ALA A 26 -4.51 11.71 -2.54
CA ALA A 26 -5.44 11.57 -3.66
C ALA A 26 -4.77 11.68 -5.03
N ALA A 27 -3.58 12.26 -5.10
CA ALA A 27 -2.81 12.33 -6.35
C ALA A 27 -2.39 10.94 -6.86
N PHE A 28 -2.28 9.93 -5.99
CA PHE A 28 -1.84 8.58 -6.39
C PHE A 28 -2.63 7.44 -5.75
N GLY A 29 -3.47 7.69 -4.76
CA GLY A 29 -4.14 6.63 -4.03
C GLY A 29 -5.49 7.02 -3.44
N ILE A 30 -6.30 6.00 -3.18
CA ILE A 30 -7.62 6.13 -2.56
C ILE A 30 -7.61 5.28 -1.28
N PRO A 31 -7.81 5.85 -0.09
CA PRO A 31 -7.84 5.08 1.15
C PRO A 31 -8.93 4.01 1.11
N ILE A 32 -8.60 2.80 1.52
CA ILE A 32 -9.56 1.69 1.66
C ILE A 32 -10.01 1.59 3.11
N CYS A 33 -9.08 1.32 4.02
CA CYS A 33 -9.35 1.23 5.45
C CYS A 33 -8.05 1.22 6.26
N GLU A 34 -8.18 1.39 7.57
CA GLU A 34 -7.09 1.14 8.51
C GLU A 34 -7.07 -0.32 8.94
N LEU A 35 -5.86 -0.89 9.05
CA LEU A 35 -5.59 -2.18 9.66
C LEU A 35 -4.96 -1.98 11.04
N SER A 36 -4.35 -3.03 11.61
CA SER A 36 -3.83 -2.96 12.99
C SER A 36 -2.77 -1.88 13.19
N VAL A 37 -1.81 -1.76 12.27
CA VAL A 37 -0.70 -0.81 12.35
C VAL A 37 -0.43 -0.08 11.03
N SER A 38 -1.37 -0.13 10.09
CA SER A 38 -1.18 0.37 8.74
C SER A 38 -2.47 0.86 8.12
N THR A 39 -2.36 1.61 7.04
CA THR A 39 -3.48 2.01 6.19
C THR A 39 -3.36 1.30 4.85
N LEU A 40 -4.44 0.66 4.43
CA LEU A 40 -4.55 0.06 3.10
C LEU A 40 -5.10 1.10 2.12
N ILE A 41 -4.41 1.26 1.01
CA ILE A 41 -4.68 2.28 0.00
C ILE A 41 -4.76 1.60 -1.36
N LEU A 42 -5.80 1.89 -2.13
CA LEU A 42 -5.88 1.47 -3.52
C LEU A 42 -4.99 2.40 -4.36
N PHE A 43 -4.05 1.83 -5.10
CA PHE A 43 -3.24 2.61 -6.02
C PHE A 43 -4.10 3.06 -7.19
N GLN A 44 -4.05 4.35 -7.52
CA GLN A 44 -4.95 4.93 -8.52
C GLN A 44 -4.70 4.39 -9.92
N GLU A 45 -3.43 4.20 -10.29
CA GLU A 45 -3.06 3.61 -11.55
C GLU A 45 -3.23 2.09 -11.48
N GLN A 46 -4.09 1.54 -12.31
CA GLN A 46 -4.55 0.16 -12.24
C GLN A 46 -4.14 -0.67 -13.47
N SER A 47 -2.94 -0.45 -14.01
CA SER A 47 -2.36 -1.35 -15.02
C SER A 47 -2.23 -2.79 -14.50
N HIS A 48 -2.00 -2.92 -13.19
CA HIS A 48 -2.16 -4.18 -12.47
C HIS A 48 -3.44 -4.10 -11.62
N PRO A 49 -4.56 -4.67 -12.09
CA PRO A 49 -5.82 -4.59 -11.36
C PRO A 49 -5.70 -5.13 -9.94
N GLY A 50 -6.12 -4.33 -8.97
CA GLY A 50 -6.02 -4.67 -7.56
C GLY A 50 -4.73 -4.22 -6.87
N ARG A 51 -3.84 -3.51 -7.56
CA ARG A 51 -2.63 -2.97 -6.95
C ARG A 51 -2.99 -2.05 -5.79
N CYS A 52 -2.42 -2.36 -4.64
CA CYS A 52 -2.59 -1.60 -3.41
C CYS A 52 -1.24 -1.15 -2.85
N ILE A 53 -1.32 -0.18 -1.96
CA ILE A 53 -0.23 0.24 -1.09
C ILE A 53 -0.65 0.00 0.35
N LEU A 54 0.26 -0.55 1.15
CA LEU A 54 0.10 -0.64 2.59
C LEU A 54 1.13 0.25 3.26
N ALA A 55 0.68 1.33 3.89
CA ALA A 55 1.53 2.30 4.55
C ALA A 55 1.50 2.11 6.07
N TYR A 56 2.67 2.03 6.70
CA TYR A 56 2.76 1.97 8.16
C TYR A 56 2.14 3.23 8.77
N LYS A 57 1.51 3.09 9.94
CA LYS A 57 0.75 4.19 10.59
C LYS A 57 1.61 5.38 11.01
N ASP A 58 2.88 5.16 11.33
CA ASP A 58 3.81 6.20 11.74
C ASP A 58 4.74 6.62 10.62
N HIS A 59 5.24 7.84 10.69
CA HIS A 59 6.26 8.33 9.77
C HIS A 59 7.61 7.71 10.12
N ILE A 60 7.81 6.48 9.69
CA ILE A 60 9.04 5.71 9.84
C ILE A 60 9.51 5.33 8.45
N SER A 61 10.81 5.43 8.20
CA SER A 61 11.37 5.19 6.87
C SER A 61 11.66 3.71 6.60
N GLU A 62 12.26 3.02 7.57
CA GLU A 62 12.87 1.73 7.35
C GLU A 62 12.34 0.65 8.28
N LEU A 63 12.33 -0.61 7.80
CA LEU A 63 11.98 -1.77 8.62
C LEU A 63 12.85 -1.88 9.88
N VAL A 64 14.12 -1.51 9.78
CA VAL A 64 15.07 -1.56 10.90
C VAL A 64 14.76 -0.55 12.02
N ASP A 65 13.92 0.44 11.74
CA ASP A 65 13.47 1.41 12.73
C ASP A 65 12.34 0.88 13.62
N LEU A 66 11.73 -0.24 13.22
CA LEU A 66 10.66 -0.89 13.98
C LEU A 66 11.24 -1.89 14.98
N THR A 67 10.56 -2.04 16.13
CA THR A 67 10.80 -3.18 17.00
C THR A 67 10.35 -4.48 16.33
N ASP A 68 10.76 -5.62 16.84
CA ASP A 68 10.32 -6.92 16.32
C ASP A 68 8.80 -7.06 16.37
N ALA A 69 8.18 -6.64 17.46
CA ALA A 69 6.72 -6.69 17.62
C ALA A 69 5.99 -5.79 16.60
N GLU A 70 6.48 -4.58 16.39
CA GLU A 70 5.93 -3.64 15.42
C GLU A 70 6.06 -4.18 13.99
N ARG A 71 7.24 -4.70 13.64
CA ARG A 71 7.49 -5.30 12.34
C ARG A 71 6.59 -6.51 12.11
N ASN A 72 6.47 -7.40 13.09
CA ASN A 72 5.60 -8.57 12.98
C ASN A 72 4.14 -8.18 12.80
N ALA A 73 3.66 -7.16 13.51
CA ALA A 73 2.32 -6.63 13.33
C ALA A 73 2.12 -6.05 11.93
N PHE A 74 3.11 -5.34 11.41
CA PHE A 74 3.06 -4.80 10.04
C PHE A 74 3.00 -5.90 8.98
N PHE A 75 3.83 -6.92 9.08
CA PHE A 75 3.78 -8.05 8.14
C PHE A 75 2.51 -8.89 8.29
N THR A 76 1.90 -8.93 9.45
CA THR A 76 0.55 -9.50 9.61
C THR A 76 -0.46 -8.71 8.79
N ASP A 77 -0.41 -7.40 8.81
CA ASP A 77 -1.25 -6.53 7.98
C ASP A 77 -0.98 -6.75 6.48
N VAL A 78 0.30 -6.87 6.09
CA VAL A 78 0.69 -7.17 4.69
C VAL A 78 0.05 -8.48 4.23
N ALA A 79 0.16 -9.53 5.02
CA ALA A 79 -0.43 -10.83 4.68
C ALA A 79 -1.96 -10.77 4.61
N ARG A 80 -2.60 -10.02 5.51
CA ARG A 80 -4.05 -9.82 5.51
C ARG A 80 -4.53 -9.11 4.24
N ALA A 81 -3.86 -8.04 3.86
CA ALA A 81 -4.15 -7.32 2.62
C ALA A 81 -3.94 -8.21 1.38
N ALA A 82 -2.85 -8.97 1.35
CA ALA A 82 -2.57 -9.90 0.26
C ALA A 82 -3.63 -11.00 0.13
N ARG A 83 -4.14 -11.53 1.24
CA ARG A 83 -5.24 -12.50 1.20
C ARG A 83 -6.50 -11.92 0.57
N ALA A 84 -6.86 -10.68 0.91
CA ALA A 84 -7.99 -10.01 0.31
C ALA A 84 -7.81 -9.83 -1.20
N ILE A 85 -6.61 -9.43 -1.63
CA ILE A 85 -6.26 -9.31 -3.05
C ILE A 85 -6.38 -10.65 -3.76
N HIS A 86 -5.86 -11.73 -3.18
CA HIS A 86 -6.00 -13.08 -3.74
C HIS A 86 -7.47 -13.50 -3.86
N ALA A 87 -8.29 -13.19 -2.86
CA ALA A 87 -9.69 -13.57 -2.85
C ALA A 87 -10.51 -12.85 -3.94
N VAL A 88 -10.19 -11.59 -4.21
CA VAL A 88 -10.93 -10.75 -5.19
C VAL A 88 -10.40 -10.93 -6.61
N PHE A 89 -9.09 -10.90 -6.79
CA PHE A 89 -8.45 -10.79 -8.11
C PHE A 89 -7.86 -12.09 -8.63
N HIS A 90 -7.71 -13.11 -7.78
CA HIS A 90 -7.16 -14.42 -8.13
C HIS A 90 -5.84 -14.36 -8.93
N PRO A 91 -4.85 -13.59 -8.49
CA PRO A 91 -3.59 -13.51 -9.21
C PRO A 91 -2.79 -14.81 -9.11
N ASP A 92 -1.94 -15.05 -10.10
CA ASP A 92 -0.97 -16.15 -10.02
C ASP A 92 0.16 -15.82 -9.04
N LYS A 93 0.46 -14.52 -8.89
CA LYS A 93 1.47 -14.04 -7.94
C LYS A 93 1.12 -12.62 -7.49
N VAL A 94 1.39 -12.33 -6.23
CA VAL A 94 1.49 -10.96 -5.74
C VAL A 94 2.95 -10.60 -5.60
N ASN A 95 3.37 -9.51 -6.22
CA ASN A 95 4.70 -8.93 -6.00
C ASN A 95 4.62 -7.94 -4.85
N TYR A 96 5.62 -7.97 -3.99
CA TYR A 96 5.76 -7.08 -2.85
C TYR A 96 6.96 -6.18 -3.09
N GLY A 97 6.81 -4.88 -3.03
CA GLY A 97 7.92 -3.96 -3.23
C GLY A 97 7.91 -2.85 -2.22
N ALA A 98 9.05 -2.62 -1.58
CA ALA A 98 9.27 -1.51 -0.66
C ALA A 98 10.39 -0.65 -1.20
N TYR A 99 10.07 0.60 -1.43
CA TYR A 99 10.99 1.60 -1.96
C TYR A 99 10.96 2.81 -1.02
N GLY A 100 11.19 4.01 -1.48
CA GLY A 100 11.06 5.18 -0.64
C GLY A 100 12.29 6.08 -0.67
N ASP A 101 13.00 6.05 -1.78
CA ASP A 101 14.15 6.95 -2.01
C ASP A 101 13.71 8.40 -1.85
N THR A 102 12.54 8.75 -2.35
CA THR A 102 11.94 10.08 -2.24
C THR A 102 10.79 10.14 -1.26
N GLY A 103 9.93 9.14 -1.22
CA GLY A 103 8.81 9.02 -0.28
C GLY A 103 9.20 8.21 0.95
N ARG A 104 9.85 8.80 1.92
CA ARG A 104 10.47 8.15 3.08
C ARG A 104 9.51 7.64 4.16
N HIS A 105 8.30 7.36 3.82
CA HIS A 105 7.33 6.72 4.70
C HIS A 105 7.26 5.23 4.37
N LEU A 106 7.49 4.37 5.35
CA LEU A 106 7.50 2.92 5.16
C LEU A 106 6.16 2.46 4.57
N HIS A 107 6.23 1.93 3.36
CA HIS A 107 5.08 1.39 2.65
C HIS A 107 5.48 0.26 1.72
N PHE A 108 4.54 -0.65 1.47
CA PHE A 108 4.70 -1.74 0.52
C PHE A 108 3.70 -1.60 -0.60
N HIS A 109 4.16 -1.78 -1.83
CA HIS A 109 3.28 -2.04 -2.96
C HIS A 109 2.95 -3.52 -3.00
N LEU A 110 1.67 -3.84 -3.15
CA LEU A 110 1.16 -5.19 -3.37
C LEU A 110 0.58 -5.22 -4.78
N VAL A 111 1.23 -5.95 -5.68
CA VAL A 111 0.93 -5.90 -7.11
C VAL A 111 0.52 -7.27 -7.62
N PRO A 112 -0.77 -7.47 -7.92
CA PRO A 112 -1.24 -8.71 -8.52
C PRO A 112 -0.69 -8.88 -9.92
N LYS A 113 -0.25 -10.10 -10.24
CA LYS A 113 0.24 -10.46 -11.56
C LYS A 113 -0.35 -11.78 -12.03
N TYR A 114 -0.48 -11.89 -13.34
CA TYR A 114 -1.06 -13.06 -13.99
C TYR A 114 -0.08 -13.60 -15.02
N GLN A 115 0.04 -14.92 -15.08
CA GLN A 115 0.90 -15.60 -16.02
C GLN A 115 0.53 -15.23 -17.45
N GLY A 116 1.54 -14.79 -18.23
CA GLY A 116 1.32 -14.27 -19.59
C GLY A 116 0.76 -12.85 -19.65
N GLY A 117 0.51 -12.21 -18.50
CA GLY A 117 -0.02 -10.85 -18.42
C GLY A 117 1.06 -9.77 -18.36
N TYR A 118 0.60 -8.54 -18.13
CA TYR A 118 1.45 -7.35 -18.09
C TYR A 118 2.59 -7.48 -17.08
N GLU A 119 3.81 -7.25 -17.52
CA GLU A 119 5.06 -7.32 -16.75
C GLU A 119 5.31 -8.67 -16.05
N TRP A 120 4.67 -9.76 -16.49
CA TRP A 120 4.98 -11.08 -15.95
C TRP A 120 6.43 -11.48 -16.22
N GLY A 121 7.12 -11.93 -15.18
CA GLY A 121 8.54 -12.33 -15.27
C GLY A 121 9.53 -11.19 -15.04
N ASP A 122 9.06 -9.98 -14.80
CA ASP A 122 9.86 -8.79 -14.51
C ASP A 122 9.37 -8.07 -13.27
N VAL A 123 10.05 -7.02 -12.84
CA VAL A 123 9.57 -6.12 -11.80
C VAL A 123 8.42 -5.26 -12.34
N PHE A 124 7.57 -4.77 -11.46
CA PHE A 124 6.49 -3.85 -11.87
C PHE A 124 7.01 -2.42 -12.03
N GLY A 125 6.47 -1.71 -13.01
CA GLY A 125 6.72 -0.28 -13.16
C GLY A 125 6.13 0.52 -12.01
N MET A 126 6.86 1.53 -11.51
CA MET A 126 6.37 2.33 -10.39
C MET A 126 5.14 3.14 -10.79
N ASN A 127 5.20 3.83 -11.90
CA ASN A 127 4.12 4.68 -12.41
C ASN A 127 3.88 4.42 -13.91
N PRO A 128 3.19 3.35 -14.29
CA PRO A 128 2.93 3.05 -15.70
C PRO A 128 2.16 4.14 -16.45
N GLY A 129 1.23 4.81 -15.76
CA GLY A 129 0.45 5.90 -16.35
C GLY A 129 -0.48 5.47 -17.48
N ARG A 130 -0.98 4.22 -17.48
CA ARG A 130 -1.71 3.61 -18.59
C ARG A 130 -3.19 3.43 -18.32
N THR A 131 -3.57 3.09 -17.09
CA THR A 131 -4.92 2.64 -16.78
C THR A 131 -5.46 3.35 -15.55
N PHE A 132 -6.55 4.08 -15.76
CA PHE A 132 -7.31 4.75 -14.71
C PHE A 132 -8.76 4.32 -14.81
N LEU A 133 -9.41 4.14 -13.67
CA LEU A 133 -10.79 3.68 -13.61
C LEU A 133 -11.76 4.84 -13.39
N SER A 134 -13.05 4.60 -13.62
CA SER A 134 -14.10 5.52 -13.20
C SER A 134 -14.23 5.49 -11.67
N GLN A 135 -14.84 6.53 -11.11
CA GLN A 135 -15.11 6.60 -9.68
C GLN A 135 -15.95 5.40 -9.20
N GLU A 136 -16.93 4.99 -10.00
CA GLU A 136 -17.77 3.83 -9.70
C GLU A 136 -16.96 2.53 -9.68
N GLU A 137 -16.04 2.35 -10.60
CA GLU A 137 -15.18 1.17 -10.66
C GLU A 137 -14.23 1.12 -9.47
N TYR A 138 -13.63 2.24 -9.07
CA TYR A 138 -12.83 2.31 -7.85
C TYR A 138 -13.67 1.95 -6.61
N THR A 139 -14.86 2.50 -6.49
CA THR A 139 -15.76 2.24 -5.37
C THR A 139 -16.09 0.76 -5.26
N ARG A 140 -16.45 0.11 -6.37
CA ARG A 140 -16.75 -1.34 -6.40
C ARG A 140 -15.53 -2.17 -6.02
N MET A 141 -14.37 -1.83 -6.53
CA MET A 141 -13.12 -2.53 -6.22
C MET A 141 -12.79 -2.44 -4.73
N ILE A 142 -12.91 -1.26 -4.14
CA ILE A 142 -12.71 -1.03 -2.71
C ILE A 142 -13.69 -1.85 -1.87
N GLU A 143 -14.97 -1.86 -2.22
CA GLU A 143 -15.99 -2.63 -1.53
C GLU A 143 -15.68 -4.12 -1.54
N GLN A 144 -15.27 -4.67 -2.69
CA GLN A 144 -14.90 -6.07 -2.81
C GLN A 144 -13.69 -6.42 -1.96
N ILE A 145 -12.66 -5.58 -1.95
CA ILE A 145 -11.48 -5.79 -1.10
C ILE A 145 -11.88 -5.78 0.38
N LYS A 146 -12.70 -4.83 0.81
CA LYS A 146 -13.17 -4.74 2.20
C LYS A 146 -13.92 -5.97 2.67
N LEU A 147 -14.72 -6.59 1.81
CA LEU A 147 -15.47 -7.80 2.15
C LEU A 147 -14.56 -8.97 2.53
N HIS A 148 -13.31 -8.97 2.14
CA HIS A 148 -12.35 -10.06 2.36
C HIS A 148 -11.26 -9.70 3.39
N LEU A 149 -11.37 -8.56 4.02
CA LEU A 149 -10.51 -8.17 5.15
C LEU A 149 -11.11 -8.66 6.51
#